data_51ab9623500cfd5c1ee2f2b1c6196fed
#
_entry.id   51ab9623500cfd5c1ee2f2b1c6196fed
#
_cell.length_a   1.000
_cell.length_b   1.000
_cell.length_c   1.000
_cell.angle_alpha   90.00
_cell.angle_beta   90.00
_cell.angle_gamma   90.00
#
_symmetry.space_group_name_H-M   'P 1'
#
loop_
_entity.id
_entity.type
_entity.pdbx_description
1 polymer ?
#
loop_
_entity_poly.entity_id
_entity_poly.type
_entity_poly.pdbx_seq_one_letter_code
_entity_poly.pdbx_strand_id
1 'polypeptide(L)'
;MAHTFVLVHGAWHGGWCWQRVADRLRRDGHAVFTPTLTGLGERSHLLRPGIDLATHVADIVNVMRWERLSDVVLCGHSYGGFVISGVAEATPALIRSIVFLDAFLPENSDTILKLTGPAIQDTIRAALQRNDPGVAPRSAEAFGVNAADRQWVDDLCVPQPIGTFTSPTALSGATRAHRSQDLYSRQGLQQPEL
;
A
#
# COMPACT_ATOMS: atom_id res chain seq x y z
N MET A 1 10.90 23.55 4.58
CA MET A 1 9.73 23.76 3.69
C MET A 1 8.66 22.74 4.04
N ALA A 2 7.38 23.12 4.00
CA ALA A 2 6.27 22.20 4.19
C ALA A 2 6.08 21.35 2.92
N HIS A 3 5.76 20.07 3.10
CA HIS A 3 5.46 19.13 2.00
C HIS A 3 4.09 18.49 2.24
N THR A 4 3.50 17.95 1.17
CA THR A 4 2.27 17.17 1.24
C THR A 4 2.60 15.69 1.10
N PHE A 5 2.23 14.90 2.10
CA PHE A 5 2.43 13.45 2.12
C PHE A 5 1.10 12.72 1.91
N VAL A 6 1.12 11.68 1.07
CA VAL A 6 0.06 10.66 1.00
C VAL A 6 0.69 9.32 1.34
N LEU A 7 0.27 8.73 2.48
CA LEU A 7 0.84 7.51 3.03
C LEU A 7 -0.13 6.36 2.81
N VAL A 8 0.26 5.41 1.96
CA VAL A 8 -0.55 4.26 1.55
C VAL A 8 -0.11 3.03 2.33
N HIS A 9 -1.04 2.43 3.07
CA HIS A 9 -0.79 1.28 3.94
C HIS A 9 -0.60 -0.04 3.18
N GLY A 10 -0.01 -1.03 3.85
CA GLY A 10 0.15 -2.40 3.36
C GLY A 10 -1.14 -3.21 3.39
N ALA A 11 -1.06 -4.47 2.95
CA ALA A 11 -2.17 -5.39 3.02
C ALA A 11 -2.69 -5.57 4.46
N TRP A 12 -3.98 -5.85 4.61
CA TRP A 12 -4.71 -6.10 5.87
C TRP A 12 -4.86 -4.91 6.81
N HIS A 13 -4.09 -3.83 6.62
CA HIS A 13 -4.08 -2.65 7.45
C HIS A 13 -5.12 -1.61 7.00
N GLY A 14 -5.09 -0.45 7.61
CA GLY A 14 -5.82 0.77 7.26
C GLY A 14 -4.95 2.00 7.52
N GLY A 15 -5.47 3.19 7.27
CA GLY A 15 -4.77 4.44 7.54
C GLY A 15 -4.29 4.60 8.98
N TRP A 16 -4.92 3.88 9.91
CA TRP A 16 -4.58 3.84 11.34
C TRP A 16 -3.11 3.47 11.61
N CYS A 17 -2.51 2.61 10.80
CA CYS A 17 -1.13 2.17 11.02
C CYS A 17 -0.10 3.29 10.82
N TRP A 18 -0.47 4.35 10.11
CA TRP A 18 0.35 5.53 9.88
C TRP A 18 0.24 6.60 10.96
N GLN A 19 -0.67 6.46 11.94
CA GLN A 19 -1.01 7.52 12.88
C GLN A 19 0.24 8.14 13.54
N ARG A 20 1.15 7.33 14.08
CA ARG A 20 2.35 7.82 14.76
C ARG A 20 3.31 8.58 13.83
N VAL A 21 3.45 8.12 12.59
CA VAL A 21 4.27 8.78 11.57
C VAL A 21 3.60 10.08 11.12
N ALA A 22 2.29 10.03 10.86
CA ALA A 22 1.52 11.19 10.45
C ALA A 22 1.55 12.31 11.50
N ASP A 23 1.42 11.96 12.78
CA ASP A 23 1.49 12.92 13.88
C ASP A 23 2.87 13.58 13.99
N ARG A 24 3.93 12.83 13.70
CA ARG A 24 5.29 13.37 13.66
C ARG A 24 5.46 14.34 12.50
N LEU A 25 5.09 13.93 11.28
CA LEU A 25 5.19 14.78 10.10
C LEU A 25 4.33 16.05 10.23
N ARG A 26 3.13 15.96 10.80
CA ARG A 26 2.27 17.12 11.06
C ARG A 26 2.88 18.09 12.05
N ARG A 27 3.53 17.59 13.11
CA ARG A 27 4.28 18.45 14.06
C ARG A 27 5.44 19.18 13.40
N ASP A 28 6.05 18.57 12.39
CA ASP A 28 7.12 19.18 11.61
C ASP A 28 6.59 20.14 10.51
N GLY A 29 5.26 20.40 10.50
CA GLY A 29 4.60 21.38 9.63
C GLY A 29 4.18 20.87 8.25
N HIS A 30 4.12 19.55 8.06
CA HIS A 30 3.71 18.93 6.80
C HIS A 30 2.19 18.67 6.75
N ALA A 31 1.59 18.73 5.55
CA ALA A 31 0.26 18.19 5.29
C ALA A 31 0.36 16.67 5.09
N VAL A 32 -0.47 15.88 5.80
CA VAL A 32 -0.38 14.41 5.77
C VAL A 32 -1.75 13.77 5.65
N PHE A 33 -1.91 12.97 4.61
CA PHE A 33 -3.10 12.18 4.30
C PHE A 33 -2.77 10.69 4.46
N THR A 34 -3.63 9.97 5.18
CA THR A 34 -3.48 8.53 5.47
C THR A 34 -4.75 7.79 5.08
N PRO A 35 -5.11 7.77 3.77
CA PRO A 35 -6.35 7.15 3.34
C PRO A 35 -6.37 5.66 3.61
N THR A 36 -7.55 5.13 3.98
CA THR A 36 -7.81 3.70 4.04
C THR A 36 -8.37 3.19 2.73
N LEU A 37 -7.79 2.14 2.19
CA LEU A 37 -8.20 1.51 0.95
C LEU A 37 -9.56 0.79 1.11
N THR A 38 -10.35 0.73 0.06
CA THR A 38 -11.70 0.14 0.08
C THR A 38 -11.68 -1.33 0.53
N GLY A 39 -12.56 -1.67 1.48
CA GLY A 39 -12.68 -3.02 2.05
C GLY A 39 -11.73 -3.28 3.23
N LEU A 40 -10.97 -2.28 3.70
CA LEU A 40 -9.96 -2.40 4.76
C LEU A 40 -10.24 -1.42 5.91
N GLY A 41 -9.62 -1.64 7.06
CA GLY A 41 -9.76 -0.81 8.26
C GLY A 41 -11.20 -0.42 8.55
N GLU A 42 -11.48 0.86 8.80
CA GLU A 42 -12.84 1.39 9.05
C GLU A 42 -13.78 1.25 7.84
N ARG A 43 -13.24 0.91 6.66
CA ARG A 43 -14.01 0.63 5.44
C ARG A 43 -14.21 -0.88 5.18
N SER A 44 -13.90 -1.75 6.17
CA SER A 44 -14.02 -3.21 6.07
C SER A 44 -15.44 -3.68 5.74
N HIS A 45 -16.47 -2.93 6.14
CA HIS A 45 -17.87 -3.18 5.80
C HIS A 45 -18.17 -3.15 4.29
N LEU A 46 -17.24 -2.62 3.49
CA LEU A 46 -17.33 -2.58 2.02
C LEU A 46 -16.71 -3.82 1.36
N LEU A 47 -16.09 -4.74 2.14
CA LEU A 47 -15.47 -5.94 1.59
C LEU A 47 -16.48 -6.79 0.80
N ARG A 48 -16.18 -6.99 -0.49
CA ARG A 48 -17.01 -7.78 -1.41
C ARG A 48 -16.15 -8.31 -2.57
N PRO A 49 -16.62 -9.31 -3.32
CA PRO A 49 -16.00 -9.68 -4.60
C PRO A 49 -15.93 -8.49 -5.56
N GLY A 50 -14.90 -8.45 -6.38
CA GLY A 50 -14.68 -7.40 -7.38
C GLY A 50 -13.86 -6.20 -6.92
N ILE A 51 -13.49 -6.11 -5.63
CA ILE A 51 -12.46 -5.15 -5.19
C ILE A 51 -11.09 -5.68 -5.61
N ASP A 52 -10.38 -4.88 -6.39
CA ASP A 52 -9.12 -5.21 -7.03
C ASP A 52 -8.07 -4.09 -6.87
N LEU A 53 -6.91 -4.24 -7.52
CA LEU A 53 -5.86 -3.23 -7.51
C LEU A 53 -6.34 -1.90 -8.11
N ALA A 54 -7.13 -1.93 -9.18
CA ALA A 54 -7.63 -0.72 -9.83
C ALA A 54 -8.55 0.07 -8.90
N THR A 55 -9.37 -0.62 -8.08
CA THR A 55 -10.18 0.00 -7.03
C THR A 55 -9.32 0.75 -6.02
N HIS A 56 -8.25 0.15 -5.54
CA HIS A 56 -7.35 0.77 -4.57
C HIS A 56 -6.52 1.92 -5.16
N VAL A 57 -6.12 1.82 -6.42
CA VAL A 57 -5.50 2.95 -7.15
C VAL A 57 -6.47 4.12 -7.23
N ALA A 58 -7.75 3.85 -7.59
CA ALA A 58 -8.78 4.87 -7.67
C ALA A 58 -9.06 5.53 -6.31
N ASP A 59 -9.00 4.81 -5.19
CA ASP A 59 -9.12 5.38 -3.85
C ASP A 59 -8.10 6.52 -3.64
N ILE A 60 -6.84 6.27 -3.97
CA ILE A 60 -5.76 7.26 -3.76
C ILE A 60 -5.83 8.40 -4.77
N VAL A 61 -6.08 8.10 -6.05
CA VAL A 61 -6.27 9.11 -7.09
C VAL A 61 -7.40 10.06 -6.72
N ASN A 62 -8.50 9.53 -6.19
CA ASN A 62 -9.64 10.34 -5.76
C ASN A 62 -9.30 11.21 -4.53
N VAL A 63 -8.58 10.69 -3.53
CA VAL A 63 -8.09 11.53 -2.44
C VAL A 63 -7.27 12.70 -2.99
N MET A 64 -6.29 12.44 -3.86
CA MET A 64 -5.47 13.49 -4.44
C MET A 64 -6.30 14.51 -5.23
N ARG A 65 -7.30 14.05 -5.99
CA ARG A 65 -8.20 14.90 -6.78
C ARG A 65 -9.10 15.76 -5.91
N TRP A 66 -9.81 15.17 -4.96
CA TRP A 66 -10.84 15.87 -4.19
C TRP A 66 -10.24 16.80 -3.13
N GLU A 67 -9.07 16.45 -2.60
CA GLU A 67 -8.27 17.33 -1.73
C GLU A 67 -7.41 18.35 -2.53
N ARG A 68 -7.47 18.30 -3.87
CA ARG A 68 -6.73 19.19 -4.79
C ARG A 68 -5.23 19.19 -4.52
N LEU A 69 -4.67 18.00 -4.28
CA LEU A 69 -3.26 17.84 -3.96
C LEU A 69 -2.38 17.98 -5.20
N SER A 70 -1.21 18.57 -5.01
CA SER A 70 -0.14 18.65 -6.00
C SER A 70 1.21 18.62 -5.27
N ASP A 71 2.28 18.34 -5.99
CA ASP A 71 3.64 18.25 -5.45
C ASP A 71 3.75 17.25 -4.29
N VAL A 72 3.09 16.09 -4.45
CA VAL A 72 2.88 15.07 -3.41
C VAL A 72 4.11 14.19 -3.26
N VAL A 73 4.54 13.96 -2.01
CA VAL A 73 5.39 12.84 -1.62
C VAL A 73 4.49 11.64 -1.39
N LEU A 74 4.49 10.69 -2.33
CA LEU A 74 3.65 9.50 -2.31
C LEU A 74 4.43 8.34 -1.72
N CYS A 75 4.03 7.87 -0.53
CA CYS A 75 4.70 6.78 0.17
C CYS A 75 3.80 5.54 0.24
N GLY A 76 4.33 4.38 -0.14
CA GLY A 76 3.65 3.09 -0.01
C GLY A 76 4.45 2.10 0.80
N HIS A 77 3.77 1.38 1.71
CA HIS A 77 4.35 0.29 2.50
C HIS A 77 3.88 -1.06 1.97
N SER A 78 4.78 -2.04 1.84
CA SER A 78 4.45 -3.42 1.47
C SER A 78 3.57 -3.49 0.20
N TYR A 79 2.34 -4.03 0.26
CA TYR A 79 1.33 -4.02 -0.82
C TYR A 79 1.07 -2.60 -1.37
N GLY A 80 1.18 -1.58 -0.52
CA GLY A 80 1.04 -0.19 -0.94
C GLY A 80 1.94 0.21 -2.11
N GLY A 81 3.06 -0.51 -2.32
CA GLY A 81 3.94 -0.33 -3.48
C GLY A 81 3.23 -0.57 -4.81
N PHE A 82 2.35 -1.59 -4.89
CA PHE A 82 1.51 -1.82 -6.08
C PHE A 82 0.55 -0.65 -6.31
N VAL A 83 -0.07 -0.16 -5.24
CA VAL A 83 -1.04 0.93 -5.33
C VAL A 83 -0.35 2.23 -5.79
N ILE A 84 0.76 2.63 -5.15
CA ILE A 84 1.45 3.88 -5.51
C ILE A 84 2.05 3.83 -6.91
N SER A 85 2.45 2.65 -7.39
CA SER A 85 2.89 2.47 -8.78
C SER A 85 1.76 2.76 -9.77
N GLY A 86 0.56 2.24 -9.51
CA GLY A 86 -0.63 2.54 -10.33
C GLY A 86 -1.07 4.01 -10.24
N VAL A 87 -0.95 4.62 -9.06
CA VAL A 87 -1.23 6.06 -8.87
C VAL A 87 -0.25 6.93 -9.67
N ALA A 88 1.04 6.58 -9.64
CA ALA A 88 2.06 7.29 -10.42
C ALA A 88 1.82 7.19 -11.92
N GLU A 89 1.33 6.04 -12.39
CA GLU A 89 0.92 5.86 -13.78
C GLU A 89 -0.27 6.75 -14.16
N ALA A 90 -1.26 6.86 -13.26
CA ALA A 90 -2.49 7.61 -13.51
C ALA A 90 -2.34 9.12 -13.35
N THR A 91 -1.45 9.58 -12.45
CA THR A 91 -1.34 11.01 -12.07
C THR A 91 0.10 11.49 -11.93
N PRO A 92 0.99 11.25 -12.92
CA PRO A 92 2.42 11.56 -12.78
C PRO A 92 2.70 13.04 -12.50
N ALA A 93 1.87 13.94 -13.03
CA ALA A 93 2.06 15.39 -12.88
C ALA A 93 1.79 15.90 -11.44
N LEU A 94 1.10 15.13 -10.61
CA LEU A 94 0.77 15.53 -9.23
C LEU A 94 1.83 15.09 -8.22
N ILE A 95 2.78 14.24 -8.63
CA ILE A 95 3.73 13.57 -7.75
C ILE A 95 5.09 14.25 -7.84
N ARG A 96 5.60 14.66 -6.66
CA ARG A 96 6.95 15.17 -6.49
C ARG A 96 7.99 14.05 -6.39
N SER A 97 7.71 13.07 -5.54
CA SER A 97 8.57 11.92 -5.30
C SER A 97 7.78 10.71 -4.84
N ILE A 98 8.33 9.52 -5.04
CA ILE A 98 7.74 8.24 -4.64
C ILE A 98 8.68 7.57 -3.64
N VAL A 99 8.10 7.08 -2.54
CA VAL A 99 8.83 6.37 -1.47
C VAL A 99 8.28 4.95 -1.34
N PHE A 100 9.11 3.96 -1.57
CA PHE A 100 8.81 2.54 -1.34
C PHE A 100 9.38 2.14 0.02
N LEU A 101 8.53 2.10 1.05
CA LEU A 101 8.93 1.75 2.41
C LEU A 101 8.71 0.26 2.65
N ASP A 102 9.77 -0.55 2.60
CA ASP A 102 9.71 -2.02 2.70
C ASP A 102 8.57 -2.59 1.82
N ALA A 103 8.50 -2.09 0.58
CA ALA A 103 7.36 -2.27 -0.32
C ALA A 103 7.75 -3.05 -1.58
N PHE A 104 6.74 -3.65 -2.20
CA PHE A 104 6.91 -4.22 -3.53
C PHE A 104 7.14 -3.10 -4.55
N LEU A 105 8.09 -3.33 -5.45
CA LEU A 105 8.32 -2.51 -6.65
C LEU A 105 7.94 -3.36 -7.87
N PRO A 106 6.66 -3.34 -8.30
CA PRO A 106 6.20 -4.21 -9.36
C PRO A 106 6.66 -3.73 -10.74
N GLU A 107 6.81 -4.70 -11.64
CA GLU A 107 6.89 -4.46 -13.07
C GLU A 107 5.49 -4.59 -13.72
N ASN A 108 5.41 -4.27 -15.02
CA ASN A 108 4.16 -4.44 -15.75
C ASN A 108 3.71 -5.91 -15.74
N SER A 109 2.43 -6.14 -15.54
CA SER A 109 1.80 -7.47 -15.42
C SER A 109 2.22 -8.30 -14.20
N ASP A 110 2.84 -7.70 -13.20
CA ASP A 110 3.07 -8.36 -11.91
C ASP A 110 1.79 -8.41 -11.07
N THR A 111 1.70 -9.46 -10.26
CA THR A 111 0.68 -9.63 -9.22
C THR A 111 1.34 -9.91 -7.88
N ILE A 112 0.67 -9.61 -6.78
CA ILE A 112 1.17 -10.00 -5.45
C ILE A 112 1.35 -11.52 -5.38
N LEU A 113 0.38 -12.27 -5.91
CA LEU A 113 0.46 -13.74 -5.96
C LEU A 113 1.74 -14.23 -6.64
N LYS A 114 2.21 -13.55 -7.69
CA LYS A 114 3.45 -13.90 -8.40
C LYS A 114 4.71 -13.58 -7.59
N LEU A 115 4.72 -12.45 -6.89
CA LEU A 115 5.92 -11.91 -6.23
C LEU A 115 6.08 -12.37 -4.78
N THR A 116 5.07 -12.98 -4.16
CA THR A 116 5.14 -13.48 -2.79
C THR A 116 5.73 -14.88 -2.72
N GLY A 117 6.25 -15.24 -1.54
CA GLY A 117 6.77 -16.59 -1.29
C GLY A 117 5.66 -17.65 -1.16
N PRO A 118 6.05 -18.97 -1.23
CA PRO A 118 5.11 -20.10 -1.30
C PRO A 118 4.03 -20.09 -0.23
N ALA A 119 4.36 -19.80 1.02
CA ALA A 119 3.39 -19.83 2.14
C ALA A 119 2.25 -18.82 1.95
N ILE A 120 2.54 -17.62 1.42
CA ILE A 120 1.50 -16.62 1.13
C ILE A 120 0.74 -17.02 -0.13
N GLN A 121 1.40 -17.54 -1.15
CA GLN A 121 0.74 -18.05 -2.34
C GLN A 121 -0.29 -19.15 -2.01
N ASP A 122 0.07 -20.09 -1.13
CA ASP A 122 -0.83 -21.17 -0.72
C ASP A 122 -2.05 -20.65 0.04
N THR A 123 -1.84 -19.65 0.90
CA THR A 123 -2.94 -18.98 1.60
C THR A 123 -3.90 -18.29 0.62
N ILE A 124 -3.38 -17.58 -0.38
CA ILE A 124 -4.20 -16.92 -1.42
C ILE A 124 -4.94 -17.96 -2.26
N ARG A 125 -4.25 -19.02 -2.71
CA ARG A 125 -4.88 -20.11 -3.51
C ARG A 125 -5.99 -20.82 -2.74
N ALA A 126 -5.78 -21.09 -1.45
CA ALA A 126 -6.80 -21.71 -0.61
C ALA A 126 -8.04 -20.80 -0.46
N ALA A 127 -7.85 -19.49 -0.31
CA ALA A 127 -8.97 -18.54 -0.26
C ALA A 127 -9.73 -18.48 -1.60
N LEU A 128 -8.99 -18.50 -2.74
CA LEU A 128 -9.61 -18.59 -4.08
C LEU A 128 -10.46 -19.85 -4.26
N GLN A 129 -9.96 -21.01 -3.81
CA GLN A 129 -10.69 -22.27 -3.90
C GLN A 129 -11.99 -22.26 -3.08
N ARG A 130 -12.03 -21.53 -1.95
CA ARG A 130 -13.23 -21.38 -1.13
C ARG A 130 -14.16 -20.28 -1.61
N ASN A 131 -13.78 -19.51 -2.64
CA ASN A 131 -14.46 -18.29 -3.07
C ASN A 131 -14.59 -17.24 -1.95
N ASP A 132 -13.60 -17.14 -1.07
CA ASP A 132 -13.57 -16.14 -0.03
C ASP A 132 -13.43 -14.73 -0.64
N PRO A 133 -14.14 -13.70 -0.14
CA PRO A 133 -14.01 -12.34 -0.66
C PRO A 133 -12.67 -11.68 -0.28
N GLY A 134 -11.98 -12.24 0.71
CA GLY A 134 -10.70 -11.73 1.19
C GLY A 134 -9.81 -12.81 1.81
N VAL A 135 -8.55 -12.48 1.95
CA VAL A 135 -7.50 -13.31 2.57
C VAL A 135 -7.27 -12.83 4.00
N ALA A 136 -7.41 -13.72 4.97
CA ALA A 136 -7.20 -13.41 6.39
C ALA A 136 -5.79 -12.87 6.65
N PRO A 137 -5.63 -11.93 7.63
CA PRO A 137 -4.32 -11.44 8.03
C PRO A 137 -3.49 -12.53 8.71
N ARG A 138 -2.17 -12.35 8.69
CA ARG A 138 -1.26 -13.08 9.56
C ARG A 138 -1.19 -12.37 10.91
N SER A 139 -0.72 -13.04 11.96
CA SER A 139 -0.53 -12.42 13.27
C SER A 139 0.51 -11.27 13.20
N ALA A 140 0.36 -10.29 14.09
CA ALA A 140 1.31 -9.19 14.24
C ALA A 140 2.74 -9.70 14.53
N GLU A 141 2.87 -10.81 15.26
CA GLU A 141 4.15 -11.47 15.49
C GLU A 141 4.80 -11.94 14.19
N ALA A 142 4.03 -12.53 13.28
CA ALA A 142 4.53 -12.98 11.97
C ALA A 142 4.98 -11.82 11.07
N PHE A 143 4.47 -10.61 11.31
CA PHE A 143 4.95 -9.37 10.70
C PHE A 143 6.15 -8.76 11.39
N GLY A 144 6.63 -9.35 12.51
CA GLY A 144 7.75 -8.83 13.28
C GLY A 144 7.41 -7.58 14.08
N VAL A 145 6.14 -7.37 14.41
CA VAL A 145 5.68 -6.26 15.25
C VAL A 145 6.23 -6.46 16.67
N ASN A 146 6.71 -5.38 17.30
CA ASN A 146 7.18 -5.42 18.68
C ASN A 146 6.06 -5.85 19.64
N ALA A 147 6.41 -6.48 20.77
CA ALA A 147 5.45 -7.11 21.67
C ALA A 147 4.39 -6.14 22.20
N ALA A 148 4.75 -4.86 22.43
CA ALA A 148 3.83 -3.86 22.97
C ALA A 148 2.71 -3.46 21.99
N ASP A 149 2.94 -3.61 20.70
CA ASP A 149 2.00 -3.20 19.65
C ASP A 149 1.23 -4.37 19.03
N ARG A 150 1.58 -5.63 19.33
CA ARG A 150 0.98 -6.82 18.68
C ARG A 150 -0.54 -6.85 18.81
N GLN A 151 -1.06 -6.67 20.04
CA GLN A 151 -2.50 -6.69 20.28
C GLN A 151 -3.22 -5.61 19.46
N TRP A 152 -2.68 -4.40 19.44
CA TRP A 152 -3.24 -3.29 18.65
C TRP A 152 -3.29 -3.62 17.15
N VAL A 153 -2.25 -4.26 16.61
CA VAL A 153 -2.21 -4.63 15.18
C VAL A 153 -3.16 -5.79 14.90
N ASP A 154 -3.17 -6.83 15.76
CA ASP A 154 -4.06 -7.99 15.58
C ASP A 154 -5.54 -7.60 15.66
N ASP A 155 -5.91 -6.66 16.54
CA ASP A 155 -7.29 -6.17 16.68
C ASP A 155 -7.78 -5.36 15.48
N LEU A 156 -6.89 -4.68 14.76
CA LEU A 156 -7.24 -3.75 13.70
C LEU A 156 -6.98 -4.26 12.26
N CYS A 157 -6.24 -5.36 12.12
CA CYS A 157 -6.07 -6.02 10.82
C CYS A 157 -7.35 -6.76 10.41
N VAL A 158 -7.73 -6.60 9.14
CA VAL A 158 -8.93 -7.21 8.56
C VAL A 158 -8.58 -7.97 7.28
N PRO A 159 -9.44 -8.90 6.78
CA PRO A 159 -9.18 -9.62 5.55
C PRO A 159 -8.93 -8.68 4.36
N GLN A 160 -7.85 -8.93 3.61
CA GLN A 160 -7.48 -8.20 2.39
C GLN A 160 -8.36 -8.67 1.22
N PRO A 161 -9.00 -7.77 0.45
CA PRO A 161 -9.77 -8.16 -0.73
C PRO A 161 -8.94 -9.02 -1.68
N ILE A 162 -9.46 -10.21 -2.06
CA ILE A 162 -8.68 -11.23 -2.77
C ILE A 162 -8.25 -10.77 -4.16
N GLY A 163 -9.08 -9.97 -4.85
CA GLY A 163 -8.76 -9.44 -6.17
C GLY A 163 -7.49 -8.58 -6.19
N THR A 164 -7.14 -7.94 -5.07
CA THR A 164 -5.93 -7.12 -4.96
C THR A 164 -4.63 -7.92 -5.01
N PHE A 165 -4.69 -9.23 -4.73
CA PHE A 165 -3.54 -10.13 -4.82
C PHE A 165 -3.39 -10.76 -6.20
N THR A 166 -4.45 -10.82 -6.97
CA THR A 166 -4.51 -11.52 -8.27
C THR A 166 -4.55 -10.59 -9.48
N SER A 167 -4.94 -9.32 -9.28
CA SER A 167 -4.97 -8.33 -10.37
C SER A 167 -3.56 -7.95 -10.80
N PRO A 168 -3.25 -8.01 -12.09
CA PRO A 168 -1.97 -7.56 -12.63
C PRO A 168 -1.88 -6.03 -12.61
N THR A 169 -0.66 -5.52 -12.49
CA THR A 169 -0.34 -4.13 -12.75
C THR A 169 -0.44 -3.80 -14.24
N ALA A 170 -0.80 -2.54 -14.53
CA ALA A 170 -0.74 -1.96 -15.88
C ALA A 170 0.17 -0.73 -15.83
N LEU A 171 1.46 -0.93 -16.09
CA LEU A 171 2.50 0.10 -15.96
C LEU A 171 3.22 0.32 -17.30
N SER A 172 3.32 1.58 -17.74
CA SER A 172 4.09 1.98 -18.90
C SER A 172 5.55 2.34 -18.58
N GLY A 173 5.86 2.45 -17.30
CA GLY A 173 7.17 2.87 -16.79
C GLY A 173 7.22 4.30 -16.25
N ALA A 174 6.08 4.99 -16.15
CA ALA A 174 6.00 6.34 -15.58
C ALA A 174 6.56 6.41 -14.16
N THR A 175 6.38 5.35 -13.36
CA THR A 175 6.94 5.25 -12.00
C THR A 175 8.47 5.40 -11.98
N ARG A 176 9.16 4.83 -12.98
CA ARG A 176 10.63 4.90 -13.10
C ARG A 176 11.13 6.27 -13.57
N ALA A 177 10.26 7.06 -14.20
CA ALA A 177 10.59 8.40 -14.70
C ALA A 177 10.56 9.48 -13.61
N HIS A 178 10.03 9.18 -12.41
CA HIS A 178 10.04 10.14 -11.30
C HIS A 178 11.46 10.40 -10.80
N ARG A 179 11.77 11.69 -10.61
CA ARG A 179 13.13 12.21 -10.35
C ARG A 179 13.75 11.77 -9.01
N SER A 180 12.94 11.29 -8.07
CA SER A 180 13.43 10.70 -6.82
C SER A 180 12.57 9.49 -6.45
N GLN A 181 13.20 8.33 -6.41
CA GLN A 181 12.65 7.10 -5.87
C GLN A 181 13.51 6.71 -4.68
N ASP A 182 12.91 6.63 -3.51
CA ASP A 182 13.60 6.17 -2.30
C ASP A 182 13.08 4.78 -1.94
N LEU A 183 13.98 3.80 -1.96
CA LEU A 183 13.69 2.42 -1.57
C LEU A 183 14.27 2.15 -0.19
N TYR A 184 13.40 1.89 0.79
CA TYR A 184 13.77 1.53 2.16
C TYR A 184 13.36 0.10 2.45
N SER A 185 14.29 -0.76 2.84
CA SER A 185 14.06 -2.16 3.16
C SER A 185 14.54 -2.50 4.56
N ARG A 186 13.89 -3.50 5.21
CA ARG A 186 14.30 -4.02 6.52
C ARG A 186 15.71 -4.60 6.54
N GLN A 187 16.23 -5.04 5.41
CA GLN A 187 17.54 -5.71 5.31
C GLN A 187 18.70 -4.75 5.10
N GLY A 188 18.55 -3.45 5.42
CA GLY A 188 19.57 -2.43 5.23
C GLY A 188 19.99 -2.30 3.77
N LEU A 189 19.85 -1.13 3.25
CA LEU A 189 20.28 -0.59 1.95
C LEU A 189 21.13 -1.55 1.08
N GLN A 190 20.52 -2.52 0.45
CA GLN A 190 21.01 -3.00 -0.84
C GLN A 190 20.23 -2.23 -1.89
N GLN A 191 20.81 -1.16 -2.37
CA GLN A 191 20.35 -0.49 -3.57
C GLN A 191 20.47 -1.51 -4.72
N PRO A 192 19.42 -1.77 -5.51
CA PRO A 192 19.65 -2.36 -6.81
C PRO A 192 20.49 -1.36 -7.61
N GLU A 193 21.59 -1.82 -8.16
CA GLU A 193 22.33 -1.06 -9.16
C GLU A 193 21.36 -0.69 -10.29
N LEU A 194 21.21 0.60 -10.50
CA LEU A 194 20.39 1.19 -11.58
C LEU A 194 21.08 1.00 -12.93
#